data_5b3c0b787d438a89df1a5eb254600286
#
_entry.id   5b3c0b787d438a89df1a5eb254600286
#
_cell.length_a   1.000
_cell.length_b   1.000
_cell.length_c   1.000
_cell.angle_alpha   90.00
_cell.angle_beta   90.00
_cell.angle_gamma   90.00
#
_symmetry.space_group_name_H-M   'P 1'
#
loop_
_entity.id
_entity.type
_entity.pdbx_description
1 polymer ?
#
loop_
_entity_poly.entity_id
_entity_poly.type
_entity_poly.pdbx_seq_one_letter_code
_entity_poly.pdbx_strand_id
1 'polypeptide(L)'
;MLFLAWVSGAMLLVISCNRKEADVKSAPAVESEKKDFKMYEMSEMAALMEQMYVDNQRLKDRIKNGEDVGNFPEHFLKIHQAVMTDESENDAFFKEQAKKFIEAQKQIYADPDNAKTHFNNGVDACVRCHESKCGGPIPRIKKLYIK
;
A
#
# COMPACT_ATOMS: atom_id res chain seq x y z
N MET A 1 -40.22 -55.74 -31.70
CA MET A 1 -41.57 -55.76 -31.06
C MET A 1 -41.69 -54.47 -30.27
N LEU A 2 -42.55 -53.63 -30.79
CA LEU A 2 -43.59 -52.79 -30.17
C LEU A 2 -43.05 -51.84 -28.99
N PHE A 3 -42.96 -50.58 -29.30
CA PHE A 3 -43.94 -49.47 -29.20
C PHE A 3 -44.42 -49.20 -27.79
N LEU A 4 -44.15 -47.93 -27.31
CA LEU A 4 -45.25 -46.97 -27.19
C LEU A 4 -44.70 -45.61 -26.78
N ALA A 5 -45.00 -44.59 -27.58
CA ALA A 5 -44.82 -43.16 -27.34
C ALA A 5 -45.77 -42.67 -26.25
N TRP A 6 -45.30 -41.78 -25.40
CA TRP A 6 -46.17 -40.90 -24.60
C TRP A 6 -45.75 -39.46 -24.77
N VAL A 7 -46.55 -38.75 -25.50
CA VAL A 7 -46.59 -37.30 -25.60
C VAL A 7 -47.36 -36.79 -24.39
N SER A 8 -46.73 -35.93 -23.58
CA SER A 8 -47.45 -35.22 -22.56
C SER A 8 -47.09 -33.74 -22.66
N GLY A 9 -48.09 -32.94 -23.06
CA GLY A 9 -48.00 -31.53 -23.32
C GLY A 9 -47.78 -30.71 -22.05
N ALA A 10 -46.79 -29.85 -22.10
CA ALA A 10 -46.53 -28.80 -21.09
C ALA A 10 -47.34 -27.55 -21.46
N MET A 11 -48.38 -27.29 -20.71
CA MET A 11 -49.23 -26.11 -20.77
C MET A 11 -48.49 -24.93 -20.13
N LEU A 12 -48.03 -23.97 -20.94
CA LEU A 12 -47.42 -22.72 -20.52
C LEU A 12 -48.49 -21.76 -19.96
N LEU A 13 -48.54 -21.63 -18.65
CA LEU A 13 -49.31 -20.55 -17.98
C LEU A 13 -48.51 -19.29 -18.04
N VAL A 14 -48.84 -18.39 -18.96
CA VAL A 14 -48.37 -16.99 -18.96
C VAL A 14 -49.15 -16.20 -17.89
N ILE A 15 -48.48 -15.99 -16.74
CA ILE A 15 -48.99 -15.06 -15.70
C ILE A 15 -48.61 -13.63 -16.13
N SER A 16 -49.57 -12.94 -16.71
CA SER A 16 -49.49 -11.52 -17.01
C SER A 16 -49.63 -10.71 -15.70
N CYS A 17 -48.51 -10.25 -15.15
CA CYS A 17 -48.55 -9.26 -14.07
C CYS A 17 -48.92 -7.87 -14.61
N ASN A 18 -50.17 -7.55 -14.50
CA ASN A 18 -50.69 -6.21 -14.76
C ASN A 18 -50.23 -5.28 -13.59
N ARG A 19 -49.13 -4.58 -13.77
CA ARG A 19 -48.64 -3.57 -12.81
C ARG A 19 -49.39 -2.26 -13.06
N LYS A 20 -50.31 -1.92 -12.16
CA LYS A 20 -50.89 -0.57 -12.13
C LYS A 20 -49.76 0.44 -11.95
N GLU A 21 -49.62 1.35 -12.90
CA GLU A 21 -48.82 2.57 -12.75
C GLU A 21 -49.36 3.37 -11.58
N ALA A 22 -48.59 3.40 -10.49
CA ALA A 22 -48.79 4.37 -9.44
C ALA A 22 -47.99 5.62 -9.83
N ASP A 23 -48.69 6.74 -9.93
CA ASP A 23 -48.15 8.10 -10.11
C ASP A 23 -47.01 8.34 -9.12
N VAL A 24 -45.78 8.15 -9.57
CA VAL A 24 -44.59 8.58 -8.83
C VAL A 24 -44.38 10.06 -9.13
N LYS A 25 -44.89 10.90 -8.24
CA LYS A 25 -44.60 12.32 -8.14
C LYS A 25 -43.07 12.46 -8.18
N SER A 26 -42.55 13.06 -9.26
CA SER A 26 -41.15 13.31 -9.49
C SER A 26 -40.52 14.07 -8.31
N ALA A 27 -39.72 13.39 -7.51
CA ALA A 27 -38.78 14.02 -6.59
C ALA A 27 -37.76 14.82 -7.42
N PRO A 28 -37.32 16.01 -6.99
CA PRO A 28 -36.35 16.78 -7.71
C PRO A 28 -35.04 15.94 -7.78
N ALA A 29 -34.52 15.83 -8.99
CA ALA A 29 -33.21 15.20 -9.22
C ALA A 29 -32.16 15.95 -8.39
N VAL A 30 -31.64 15.31 -7.36
CA VAL A 30 -30.42 15.78 -6.69
C VAL A 30 -29.31 15.66 -7.71
N GLU A 31 -28.96 16.76 -8.33
CA GLU A 31 -27.81 16.91 -9.18
C GLU A 31 -26.58 16.60 -8.31
N SER A 32 -26.09 15.36 -8.39
CA SER A 32 -24.84 14.97 -7.73
C SER A 32 -23.73 15.75 -8.42
N GLU A 33 -23.26 16.83 -7.79
CA GLU A 33 -22.00 17.45 -8.17
C GLU A 33 -20.96 16.33 -8.30
N LYS A 34 -20.53 16.03 -9.51
CA LYS A 34 -19.34 15.24 -9.76
C LYS A 34 -18.17 16.02 -9.19
N LYS A 35 -17.83 15.79 -7.91
CA LYS A 35 -16.56 16.23 -7.36
C LYS A 35 -15.50 15.57 -8.23
N ASP A 36 -14.83 16.36 -9.01
CA ASP A 36 -13.68 15.97 -9.81
C ASP A 36 -12.65 15.43 -8.81
N PHE A 37 -12.51 14.09 -8.77
CA PHE A 37 -11.59 13.43 -7.85
C PHE A 37 -10.17 13.63 -8.37
N LYS A 38 -9.57 14.77 -7.98
CA LYS A 38 -8.18 15.06 -8.28
C LYS A 38 -7.31 14.13 -7.43
N MET A 39 -6.73 13.11 -8.06
CA MET A 39 -5.78 12.22 -7.41
C MET A 39 -4.62 13.05 -6.84
N TYR A 40 -4.29 12.82 -5.57
CA TYR A 40 -3.15 13.45 -4.92
C TYR A 40 -1.87 13.02 -5.66
N GLU A 41 -1.13 13.98 -6.21
CA GLU A 41 0.15 13.75 -6.84
C GLU A 41 1.24 13.73 -5.74
N MET A 42 1.82 12.54 -5.52
CA MET A 42 2.88 12.38 -4.52
C MET A 42 4.18 13.01 -5.03
N SER A 43 4.93 13.65 -4.11
CA SER A 43 6.32 14.04 -4.41
C SER A 43 7.19 12.80 -4.64
N GLU A 44 8.35 12.98 -5.28
CA GLU A 44 9.32 11.89 -5.48
C GLU A 44 9.72 11.25 -4.16
N MET A 45 9.94 12.04 -3.12
CA MET A 45 10.28 11.55 -1.78
C MET A 45 9.14 10.73 -1.18
N ALA A 46 7.89 11.18 -1.31
CA ALA A 46 6.73 10.43 -0.80
C ALA A 46 6.58 9.09 -1.52
N ALA A 47 6.73 9.07 -2.84
CA ALA A 47 6.69 7.84 -3.63
C ALA A 47 7.83 6.88 -3.26
N LEU A 48 9.05 7.42 -3.05
CA LEU A 48 10.20 6.63 -2.59
C LEU A 48 9.94 6.02 -1.20
N MET A 49 9.38 6.78 -0.25
CA MET A 49 9.05 6.27 1.09
C MET A 49 8.06 5.10 1.05
N GLU A 50 7.04 5.17 0.16
CA GLU A 50 6.11 4.06 -0.04
C GLU A 50 6.81 2.83 -0.61
N GLN A 51 7.68 3.00 -1.61
CA GLN A 51 8.45 1.91 -2.18
C GLN A 51 9.35 1.26 -1.13
N MET A 52 10.11 2.08 -0.37
CA MET A 52 10.99 1.61 0.70
C MET A 52 10.22 0.85 1.79
N TYR A 53 9.01 1.29 2.13
CA TYR A 53 8.17 0.58 3.08
C TYR A 53 7.81 -0.83 2.59
N VAL A 54 7.37 -0.96 1.34
CA VAL A 54 7.00 -2.26 0.74
C VAL A 54 8.22 -3.19 0.68
N ASP A 55 9.38 -2.68 0.27
CA ASP A 55 10.59 -3.48 0.18
C ASP A 55 11.09 -3.95 1.57
N ASN A 56 10.99 -3.06 2.57
CA ASN A 56 11.32 -3.45 3.95
C ASN A 56 10.31 -4.46 4.53
N GLN A 57 9.02 -4.44 4.14
CA GLN A 57 8.10 -5.50 4.53
C GLN A 57 8.54 -6.86 3.98
N ARG A 58 8.91 -6.93 2.70
CA ARG A 58 9.40 -8.15 2.06
C ARG A 58 10.70 -8.64 2.68
N LEU A 59 11.63 -7.72 2.94
CA LEU A 59 12.91 -8.03 3.58
C LEU A 59 12.71 -8.56 5.00
N LYS A 60 11.82 -7.94 5.78
CA LYS A 60 11.43 -8.41 7.10
C LYS A 60 10.96 -9.87 7.07
N ASP A 61 10.10 -10.22 6.12
CA ASP A 61 9.58 -11.58 6.01
C ASP A 61 10.70 -12.58 5.67
N ARG A 62 11.61 -12.23 4.76
CA ARG A 62 12.81 -13.04 4.47
C ARG A 62 13.67 -13.27 5.71
N ILE A 63 14.01 -12.20 6.44
CA ILE A 63 14.82 -12.30 7.66
C ILE A 63 14.13 -13.21 8.70
N LYS A 64 12.82 -13.06 8.89
CA LYS A 64 12.05 -13.88 9.84
C LYS A 64 12.01 -15.36 9.47
N ASN A 65 11.99 -15.64 8.18
CA ASN A 65 11.94 -17.01 7.66
C ASN A 65 13.32 -17.63 7.52
N GLY A 66 14.41 -16.90 7.79
CA GLY A 66 15.78 -17.36 7.55
C GLY A 66 16.11 -17.55 6.06
N GLU A 67 15.43 -16.81 5.19
CA GLU A 67 15.67 -16.82 3.76
C GLU A 67 16.84 -15.91 3.38
N ASP A 68 17.38 -16.11 2.18
CA ASP A 68 18.40 -15.22 1.63
C ASP A 68 17.88 -13.78 1.55
N VAL A 69 18.59 -12.84 2.16
CA VAL A 69 18.24 -11.41 2.16
C VAL A 69 18.40 -10.76 0.79
N GLY A 70 19.16 -11.39 -0.13
CA GLY A 70 19.43 -10.89 -1.47
C GLY A 70 20.46 -9.77 -1.50
N ASN A 71 20.24 -8.78 -2.38
CA ASN A 71 21.17 -7.66 -2.57
C ASN A 71 20.55 -6.35 -2.06
N PHE A 72 21.42 -5.40 -1.68
CA PHE A 72 21.02 -4.07 -1.29
C PHE A 72 20.23 -3.38 -2.43
N PRO A 73 19.03 -2.83 -2.16
CA PRO A 73 18.23 -2.17 -3.17
C PRO A 73 18.76 -0.75 -3.46
N GLU A 74 19.50 -0.62 -4.55
CA GLU A 74 20.21 0.62 -4.93
C GLU A 74 19.30 1.85 -5.01
N HIS A 75 18.00 1.67 -5.31
CA HIS A 75 17.06 2.80 -5.35
C HIS A 75 16.85 3.47 -3.99
N PHE A 76 17.21 2.82 -2.87
CA PHE A 76 17.19 3.45 -1.54
C PHE A 76 18.12 4.66 -1.46
N LEU A 77 19.21 4.69 -2.24
CA LEU A 77 20.14 5.81 -2.29
C LEU A 77 19.48 7.10 -2.82
N LYS A 78 18.36 6.99 -3.54
CA LYS A 78 17.59 8.16 -3.98
C LYS A 78 17.06 9.01 -2.82
N ILE A 79 17.03 8.48 -1.58
CA ILE A 79 16.65 9.25 -0.38
C ILE A 79 17.48 10.54 -0.22
N HIS A 80 18.69 10.56 -0.74
CA HIS A 80 19.56 11.75 -0.68
C HIS A 80 19.27 12.80 -1.76
N GLN A 81 18.41 12.50 -2.75
CA GLN A 81 18.24 13.32 -3.94
C GLN A 81 16.77 13.57 -4.33
N ALA A 82 15.85 12.72 -3.86
CA ALA A 82 14.44 12.81 -4.22
C ALA A 82 13.83 14.14 -3.77
N VAL A 83 13.03 14.75 -4.65
CA VAL A 83 12.35 16.01 -4.38
C VAL A 83 11.33 15.84 -3.27
N MET A 84 11.40 16.66 -2.24
CA MET A 84 10.49 16.63 -1.11
C MET A 84 9.18 17.36 -1.39
N THR A 85 8.14 17.05 -0.61
CA THR A 85 6.89 17.82 -0.64
C THR A 85 7.11 19.25 -0.14
N ASP A 86 7.99 19.40 0.87
CA ASP A 86 8.45 20.67 1.40
C ASP A 86 9.99 20.66 1.41
N GLU A 87 10.60 21.47 0.57
CA GLU A 87 12.05 21.55 0.41
C GLU A 87 12.77 21.99 1.70
N SER A 88 12.10 22.72 2.60
CA SER A 88 12.67 23.14 3.88
C SER A 88 12.96 21.96 4.81
N GLU A 89 12.32 20.81 4.58
CA GLU A 89 12.52 19.58 5.34
C GLU A 89 13.81 18.82 4.95
N ASN A 90 14.50 19.25 3.88
CA ASN A 90 15.79 18.69 3.45
C ASN A 90 16.96 19.30 4.24
N ASP A 91 16.87 19.27 5.55
CA ASP A 91 17.84 19.86 6.47
C ASP A 91 18.94 18.88 6.91
N ALA A 92 19.83 19.35 7.80
CA ALA A 92 20.93 18.54 8.33
C ALA A 92 20.44 17.33 9.13
N PHE A 93 19.33 17.46 9.87
CA PHE A 93 18.75 16.36 10.64
C PHE A 93 18.23 15.26 9.73
N PHE A 94 17.47 15.61 8.69
CA PHE A 94 17.00 14.66 7.69
C PHE A 94 18.17 13.90 7.06
N LYS A 95 19.21 14.64 6.61
CA LYS A 95 20.39 14.04 5.96
C LYS A 95 21.12 13.07 6.88
N GLU A 96 21.21 13.37 8.17
CA GLU A 96 21.81 12.49 9.18
C GLU A 96 20.96 11.19 9.34
N GLN A 97 19.64 11.30 9.48
CA GLN A 97 18.78 10.13 9.63
C GLN A 97 18.75 9.26 8.35
N ALA A 98 18.71 9.89 7.18
CA ALA A 98 18.83 9.20 5.91
C ALA A 98 20.13 8.41 5.79
N LYS A 99 21.28 9.00 6.21
CA LYS A 99 22.57 8.33 6.25
C LYS A 99 22.54 7.13 7.20
N LYS A 100 22.02 7.28 8.42
CA LYS A 100 21.90 6.17 9.40
C LYS A 100 21.05 5.04 8.86
N PHE A 101 19.94 5.35 8.18
CA PHE A 101 19.10 4.37 7.55
C PHE A 101 19.86 3.59 6.48
N ILE A 102 20.56 4.27 5.57
CA ILE A 102 21.32 3.62 4.50
C ILE A 102 22.46 2.75 5.07
N GLU A 103 23.16 3.23 6.09
CA GLU A 103 24.21 2.46 6.76
C GLU A 103 23.65 1.16 7.38
N ALA A 104 22.54 1.25 8.12
CA ALA A 104 21.88 0.10 8.70
C ALA A 104 21.39 -0.88 7.63
N GLN A 105 20.81 -0.38 6.54
CA GLN A 105 20.36 -1.21 5.42
C GLN A 105 21.53 -1.95 4.75
N LYS A 106 22.66 -1.29 4.51
CA LYS A 106 23.85 -1.94 3.94
C LYS A 106 24.41 -3.04 4.83
N GLN A 107 24.37 -2.85 6.15
CA GLN A 107 24.84 -3.86 7.10
C GLN A 107 24.04 -5.16 7.05
N ILE A 108 22.74 -5.12 6.70
CA ILE A 108 21.92 -6.34 6.55
C ILE A 108 22.55 -7.31 5.52
N TYR A 109 23.12 -6.78 4.45
CA TYR A 109 23.73 -7.57 3.36
C TYR A 109 25.21 -7.89 3.58
N ALA A 110 25.90 -7.07 4.36
CA ALA A 110 27.31 -7.28 4.72
C ALA A 110 27.48 -8.27 5.88
N ASP A 111 26.49 -8.33 6.79
CA ASP A 111 26.48 -9.17 7.98
C ASP A 111 25.10 -9.81 8.17
N PRO A 112 24.73 -10.77 7.32
CA PRO A 112 23.41 -11.38 7.31
C PRO A 112 23.10 -12.19 8.59
N ASP A 113 24.09 -12.64 9.32
CA ASP A 113 23.91 -13.33 10.61
C ASP A 113 23.25 -12.42 11.66
N ASN A 114 23.50 -11.11 11.57
CA ASN A 114 22.90 -10.08 12.43
C ASN A 114 21.82 -9.25 11.71
N ALA A 115 21.27 -9.75 10.60
CA ALA A 115 20.32 -9.03 9.75
C ALA A 115 19.13 -8.45 10.54
N LYS A 116 18.59 -9.18 11.53
CA LYS A 116 17.49 -8.67 12.40
C LYS A 116 17.89 -7.40 13.14
N THR A 117 19.10 -7.37 13.72
CA THR A 117 19.58 -6.20 14.46
C THR A 117 19.76 -5.00 13.52
N HIS A 118 20.43 -5.21 12.39
CA HIS A 118 20.65 -4.17 11.40
C HIS A 118 19.34 -3.64 10.81
N PHE A 119 18.39 -4.54 10.55
CA PHE A 119 17.05 -4.16 10.08
C PHE A 119 16.33 -3.26 11.08
N ASN A 120 16.30 -3.66 12.37
CA ASN A 120 15.65 -2.86 13.41
C ASN A 120 16.34 -1.50 13.62
N ASN A 121 17.68 -1.41 13.51
CA ASN A 121 18.39 -0.13 13.50
C ASN A 121 17.95 0.79 12.35
N GLY A 122 17.68 0.21 11.17
CA GLY A 122 17.10 0.95 10.05
C GLY A 122 15.70 1.47 10.37
N VAL A 123 14.86 0.64 10.99
CA VAL A 123 13.51 1.07 11.43
C VAL A 123 13.58 2.17 12.48
N ASP A 124 14.57 2.12 13.41
CA ASP A 124 14.79 3.18 14.39
C ASP A 124 15.12 4.52 13.72
N ALA A 125 15.97 4.52 12.68
CA ALA A 125 16.27 5.73 11.91
C ALA A 125 15.01 6.29 11.23
N CYS A 126 14.16 5.42 10.65
CA CYS A 126 12.88 5.82 10.09
C CYS A 126 11.96 6.48 11.13
N VAL A 127 11.77 5.82 12.28
CA VAL A 127 10.89 6.33 13.36
C VAL A 127 11.40 7.66 13.86
N ARG A 128 12.71 7.80 14.15
CA ARG A 128 13.30 9.02 14.66
C ARG A 128 13.15 10.21 13.71
N CYS A 129 13.34 9.97 12.41
CA CYS A 129 13.13 11.00 11.41
C CYS A 129 11.65 11.44 11.40
N HIS A 130 10.74 10.48 11.33
CA HIS A 130 9.31 10.74 11.26
C HIS A 130 8.72 11.37 12.52
N GLU A 131 9.30 11.13 13.69
CA GLU A 131 8.90 11.82 14.94
C GLU A 131 9.15 13.33 14.90
N SER A 132 10.14 13.77 14.12
CA SER A 132 10.50 15.20 13.99
C SER A 132 9.90 15.86 12.76
N LYS A 133 9.60 15.09 11.70
CA LYS A 133 9.25 15.62 10.38
C LYS A 133 7.81 15.37 10.00
N CYS A 134 7.35 14.12 9.98
CA CYS A 134 5.98 13.82 9.64
C CYS A 134 5.45 12.58 10.39
N GLY A 135 4.74 12.80 11.47
CA GLY A 135 4.31 11.74 12.40
C GLY A 135 3.26 10.76 11.85
N GLY A 136 2.55 11.11 10.78
CA GLY A 136 1.47 10.27 10.23
C GLY A 136 1.86 8.82 9.93
N PRO A 137 3.00 8.53 9.29
CA PRO A 137 3.43 7.17 8.97
C PRO A 137 3.92 6.32 10.16
N ILE A 138 4.20 6.91 11.32
CA ILE A 138 4.83 6.23 12.47
C ILE A 138 4.12 4.91 12.87
N PRO A 139 2.78 4.85 13.00
CA PRO A 139 2.12 3.60 13.37
C PRO A 139 2.35 2.47 12.37
N ARG A 140 2.50 2.83 11.09
CA ARG A 140 2.79 1.89 10.00
C ARG A 140 4.25 1.47 10.04
N ILE A 141 5.20 2.40 10.19
CA ILE A 141 6.63 2.12 10.30
C ILE A 141 6.92 1.19 11.48
N LYS A 142 6.32 1.42 12.64
CA LYS A 142 6.50 0.56 13.83
C LYS A 142 6.08 -0.90 13.60
N LYS A 143 5.23 -1.19 12.61
CA LYS A 143 4.91 -2.57 12.22
C LYS A 143 6.07 -3.29 11.52
N LEU A 144 7.09 -2.58 11.05
CA LEU A 144 8.27 -3.19 10.44
C LEU A 144 9.16 -3.90 11.47
N TYR A 145 9.19 -3.49 12.73
CA TYR A 145 10.06 -4.14 13.72
C TYR A 145 9.93 -5.66 13.73
N ILE A 146 11.07 -6.33 13.75
CA ILE A 146 11.19 -7.77 13.96
C ILE A 146 11.32 -8.00 15.47
N LYS A 147 10.33 -8.65 16.03
CA LYS A 147 10.28 -9.03 17.46
C LYS A 147 11.09 -10.29 17.72
#